data_8e3dbe1e9380c2e53e30246d30da4037
#
_entry.id   8e3dbe1e9380c2e53e30246d30da4037
#
_cell.length_a   1.000
_cell.length_b   1.000
_cell.length_c   1.000
_cell.angle_alpha   90.00
_cell.angle_beta   90.00
_cell.angle_gamma   90.00
#
_symmetry.space_group_name_H-M   'P 1'
#
loop_
_entity.id
_entity.type
_entity.pdbx_description
1 polymer ?
#
loop_
_entity_poly.entity_id
_entity_poly.type
_entity_poly.pdbx_seq_one_letter_code
_entity_poly.pdbx_strand_id
1 'polypeptide(L)'
;LGLSIDKMPADFFSQIGTLWLHVGSFNPWALAIGLVSFGGLFLWPRLFVSGAFTEKLIEGPSIKALSRVPGPVVALVSMGLASWYFALPVETIGSRFGGIPRSLPDLALPPFSWDSAKQLLIPTITIALLGAIESLLCARVADNAAGDIPRHDPNQELMAQGVANMVSPLFGGM
;
A
#
# COMPACT_ATOMS: atom_id res chain seq x y z
N LEU A 1 -9.48 10.60 5.94
CA LEU A 1 -10.56 11.52 6.33
C LEU A 1 -11.85 10.76 6.69
N GLY A 2 -12.09 9.54 6.14
CA GLY A 2 -13.33 8.80 6.38
C GLY A 2 -14.56 9.53 5.84
N LEU A 3 -14.47 10.04 4.63
CA LEU A 3 -15.59 10.72 3.97
C LEU A 3 -16.60 9.69 3.44
N SER A 4 -17.89 9.98 3.59
CA SER A 4 -18.96 9.15 3.02
C SER A 4 -19.13 9.48 1.53
N ILE A 5 -18.44 8.72 0.67
CA ILE A 5 -18.48 8.87 -0.78
C ILE A 5 -18.78 7.50 -1.38
N ASP A 6 -19.92 7.34 -2.03
CA ASP A 6 -20.35 6.07 -2.64
C ASP A 6 -19.47 5.68 -3.83
N LYS A 7 -19.18 6.64 -4.69
CA LYS A 7 -18.36 6.41 -5.89
C LYS A 7 -17.44 7.61 -6.16
N MET A 8 -16.15 7.34 -6.22
CA MET A 8 -15.14 8.35 -6.58
C MET A 8 -15.07 8.47 -8.11
N PRO A 9 -15.11 9.70 -8.68
CA PRO A 9 -14.85 9.91 -10.11
C PRO A 9 -13.46 9.45 -10.52
N ALA A 10 -13.28 9.08 -11.79
CA ALA A 10 -11.97 8.69 -12.31
C ALA A 10 -11.08 9.90 -12.63
N ASP A 11 -11.66 11.05 -12.94
CA ASP A 11 -10.96 12.27 -13.30
C ASP A 11 -10.44 13.02 -12.07
N PHE A 12 -9.17 13.47 -12.13
CA PHE A 12 -8.47 14.11 -11.02
C PHE A 12 -9.17 15.37 -10.49
N PHE A 13 -9.60 16.27 -11.37
CA PHE A 13 -10.26 17.50 -10.94
C PHE A 13 -11.64 17.23 -10.33
N SER A 14 -12.37 16.28 -10.90
CA SER A 14 -13.65 15.82 -10.37
C SER A 14 -13.47 15.14 -9.01
N GLN A 15 -12.37 14.44 -8.76
CA GLN A 15 -12.03 13.89 -7.44
C GLN A 15 -11.87 15.00 -6.40
N ILE A 16 -11.10 16.05 -6.72
CA ILE A 16 -10.91 17.19 -5.82
C ILE A 16 -12.26 17.86 -5.51
N GLY A 17 -13.08 18.10 -6.53
CA GLY A 17 -14.43 18.66 -6.34
C GLY A 17 -15.30 17.80 -5.44
N THR A 18 -15.30 16.47 -5.66
CA THR A 18 -16.06 15.53 -4.83
C THR A 18 -15.57 15.51 -3.38
N LEU A 19 -14.25 15.51 -3.17
CA LEU A 19 -13.69 15.59 -1.82
C LEU A 19 -14.09 16.88 -1.10
N TRP A 20 -14.06 18.01 -1.81
CA TRP A 20 -14.46 19.29 -1.26
C TRP A 20 -15.93 19.35 -0.86
N LEU A 21 -16.81 18.83 -1.72
CA LEU A 21 -18.25 18.77 -1.46
C LEU A 21 -18.61 17.87 -0.25
N HIS A 22 -17.83 16.81 -0.01
CA HIS A 22 -18.08 15.85 1.07
C HIS A 22 -17.23 16.09 2.32
N VAL A 23 -16.50 17.20 2.38
CA VAL A 23 -15.65 17.54 3.53
C VAL A 23 -16.42 17.54 4.86
N GLY A 24 -17.69 17.92 4.83
CA GLY A 24 -18.56 17.95 6.02
C GLY A 24 -18.99 16.55 6.53
N SER A 25 -18.79 15.49 5.73
CA SER A 25 -19.15 14.10 6.10
C SER A 25 -17.98 13.33 6.72
N PHE A 26 -16.94 14.01 7.19
CA PHE A 26 -15.75 13.36 7.75
C PHE A 26 -16.07 12.56 9.03
N ASN A 27 -15.41 11.42 9.17
CA ASN A 27 -15.47 10.63 10.38
C ASN A 27 -14.32 11.08 11.33
N PRO A 28 -14.63 11.62 12.52
CA PRO A 28 -13.60 12.12 13.45
C PRO A 28 -12.65 11.01 13.91
N TRP A 29 -13.12 9.77 14.05
CA TRP A 29 -12.30 8.63 14.44
C TRP A 29 -11.33 8.22 13.32
N ALA A 30 -11.80 8.18 12.08
CA ALA A 30 -10.93 7.92 10.94
C ALA A 30 -9.89 9.03 10.76
N LEU A 31 -10.27 10.29 10.96
CA LEU A 31 -9.35 11.42 10.93
C LEU A 31 -8.31 11.30 12.07
N ALA A 32 -8.73 10.98 13.29
CA ALA A 32 -7.83 10.80 14.43
C ALA A 32 -6.81 9.68 14.18
N ILE A 33 -7.27 8.51 13.69
CA ILE A 33 -6.38 7.40 13.31
C ILE A 33 -5.37 7.85 12.24
N GLY A 34 -5.85 8.57 11.22
CA GLY A 34 -4.98 9.10 10.16
C GLY A 34 -3.92 10.08 10.68
N LEU A 35 -4.31 11.02 11.54
CA LEU A 35 -3.39 11.99 12.13
C LEU A 35 -2.38 11.33 13.08
N VAL A 36 -2.82 10.39 13.91
CA VAL A 36 -1.93 9.63 14.81
C VAL A 36 -0.95 8.78 14.00
N SER A 37 -1.43 8.09 12.95
CA SER A 37 -0.57 7.33 12.04
C SER A 37 0.46 8.23 11.36
N PHE A 38 0.04 9.36 10.83
CA PHE A 38 0.92 10.32 10.16
C PHE A 38 1.96 10.89 11.13
N GLY A 39 1.52 11.34 12.31
CA GLY A 39 2.42 11.82 13.37
C GLY A 39 3.41 10.74 13.82
N GLY A 40 2.93 9.51 13.99
CA GLY A 40 3.76 8.36 14.32
C GLY A 40 4.83 8.08 13.27
N LEU A 41 4.47 8.08 12.00
CA LEU A 41 5.42 7.89 10.90
C LEU A 41 6.47 8.99 10.82
N PHE A 42 6.08 10.23 11.10
CA PHE A 42 7.00 11.37 11.09
C PHE A 42 7.95 11.37 12.28
N LEU A 43 7.48 10.90 13.44
CA LEU A 43 8.26 10.82 14.67
C LEU A 43 9.14 9.56 14.71
N TRP A 44 8.73 8.47 14.07
CA TRP A 44 9.42 7.18 14.11
C TRP A 44 10.92 7.27 13.79
N PRO A 45 11.35 7.86 12.67
CA PRO A 45 12.77 8.02 12.35
C PRO A 45 13.51 8.88 13.37
N ARG A 46 12.86 9.91 13.90
CA ARG A 46 13.45 10.79 14.90
C ARG A 46 13.68 10.10 16.25
N LEU A 47 12.77 9.21 16.62
CA LEU A 47 12.87 8.47 17.88
C LEU A 47 13.86 7.31 17.79
N PHE A 48 13.89 6.58 16.66
CA PHE A 48 14.64 5.33 16.54
C PHE A 48 15.86 5.38 15.62
N VAL A 49 15.96 6.34 14.70
CA VAL A 49 17.08 6.43 13.74
C VAL A 49 18.05 7.57 14.10
N SER A 50 17.57 8.68 14.63
CA SER A 50 18.40 9.88 14.88
C SER A 50 19.24 9.87 16.16
N GLY A 51 19.36 8.75 16.88
CA GLY A 51 20.32 8.58 17.99
C GLY A 51 20.09 9.44 19.25
N ALA A 52 19.38 10.57 19.16
CA ALA A 52 19.27 11.50 20.27
C ALA A 52 18.45 11.00 21.48
N PHE A 53 17.50 10.08 21.22
CA PHE A 53 16.68 9.45 22.25
C PHE A 53 17.13 8.02 22.58
N THR A 54 17.84 7.41 21.64
CA THR A 54 18.25 6.00 21.68
C THR A 54 19.32 5.70 22.72
N GLU A 55 20.26 6.61 22.92
CA GLU A 55 21.38 6.36 23.88
C GLU A 55 20.93 6.28 25.35
N LYS A 56 19.84 6.96 25.72
CA LYS A 56 19.43 7.08 27.11
C LYS A 56 18.23 6.21 27.53
N LEU A 57 17.43 5.75 26.59
CA LEU A 57 16.20 4.97 26.86
C LEU A 57 16.21 3.55 26.29
N ILE A 58 17.18 3.21 25.43
CA ILE A 58 17.20 1.93 24.70
C ILE A 58 18.37 1.05 25.14
N GLU A 59 18.48 0.77 26.42
CA GLU A 59 19.40 -0.26 26.93
C GLU A 59 18.83 -1.69 26.84
N GLY A 60 17.56 -1.85 26.42
CA GLY A 60 16.90 -3.15 26.33
C GLY A 60 17.00 -3.81 24.95
N PRO A 61 17.26 -5.15 24.86
CA PRO A 61 17.32 -5.89 23.61
C PRO A 61 16.01 -5.82 22.81
N SER A 62 14.88 -5.71 23.49
CA SER A 62 13.53 -5.65 22.88
C SER A 62 13.31 -4.35 22.09
N ILE A 63 13.85 -3.22 22.55
CA ILE A 63 13.68 -1.92 21.88
C ILE A 63 14.59 -1.83 20.64
N LYS A 64 15.80 -2.42 20.70
CA LYS A 64 16.67 -2.58 19.53
C LYS A 64 16.03 -3.45 18.43
N ALA A 65 15.25 -4.46 18.80
CA ALA A 65 14.50 -5.26 17.83
C ALA A 65 13.38 -4.44 17.18
N LEU A 66 12.66 -3.61 17.97
CA LEU A 66 11.59 -2.74 17.47
C LEU A 66 12.11 -1.66 16.50
N SER A 67 13.30 -1.11 16.73
CA SER A 67 13.89 -0.10 15.84
C SER A 67 14.19 -0.62 14.42
N ARG A 68 14.30 -1.96 14.25
CA ARG A 68 14.49 -2.59 12.94
C ARG A 68 13.18 -2.74 12.15
N VAL A 69 12.04 -2.59 12.82
CA VAL A 69 10.73 -2.70 12.16
C VAL A 69 10.42 -1.38 11.46
N PRO A 70 10.06 -1.40 10.17
CA PRO A 70 9.67 -0.19 9.47
C PRO A 70 8.48 0.51 10.15
N GLY A 71 8.57 1.82 10.34
CA GLY A 71 7.50 2.61 10.95
C GLY A 71 6.11 2.40 10.37
N PRO A 72 5.95 2.28 9.04
CA PRO A 72 4.66 1.97 8.42
C PRO A 72 4.03 0.67 8.90
N VAL A 73 4.82 -0.38 9.14
CA VAL A 73 4.33 -1.66 9.66
C VAL A 73 3.82 -1.52 11.08
N VAL A 74 4.58 -0.79 11.91
CA VAL A 74 4.17 -0.52 13.30
C VAL A 74 2.88 0.31 13.34
N ALA A 75 2.78 1.35 12.52
CA ALA A 75 1.56 2.16 12.42
C ALA A 75 0.35 1.33 11.98
N LEU A 76 0.51 0.49 10.95
CA LEU A 76 -0.55 -0.37 10.43
C LEU A 76 -1.06 -1.35 11.52
N VAL A 77 -0.14 -2.05 12.18
CA VAL A 77 -0.48 -3.04 13.19
C VAL A 77 -1.08 -2.38 14.43
N SER A 78 -0.47 -1.30 14.94
CA SER A 78 -0.94 -0.63 16.15
C SER A 78 -2.31 0.03 15.96
N MET A 79 -2.53 0.71 14.83
CA MET A 79 -3.82 1.34 14.54
C MET A 79 -4.91 0.32 14.19
N GLY A 80 -4.56 -0.78 13.53
CA GLY A 80 -5.47 -1.89 13.30
C GLY A 80 -5.93 -2.53 14.61
N LEU A 81 -4.98 -2.82 15.51
CA LEU A 81 -5.29 -3.36 16.84
C LEU A 81 -6.10 -2.37 17.70
N ALA A 82 -5.73 -1.08 17.67
CA ALA A 82 -6.47 -0.05 18.39
C ALA A 82 -7.92 0.07 17.88
N SER A 83 -8.10 0.10 16.54
CA SER A 83 -9.43 0.13 15.93
C SER A 83 -10.28 -1.08 16.33
N TRP A 84 -9.69 -2.26 16.36
CA TRP A 84 -10.37 -3.49 16.79
C TRP A 84 -10.69 -3.49 18.29
N TYR A 85 -9.70 -3.16 19.14
CA TYR A 85 -9.84 -3.19 20.61
C TYR A 85 -10.88 -2.18 21.12
N PHE A 86 -10.85 -0.96 20.60
CA PHE A 86 -11.78 0.11 20.97
C PHE A 86 -13.08 0.08 20.18
N ALA A 87 -13.26 -0.90 19.27
CA ALA A 87 -14.43 -1.00 18.39
C ALA A 87 -14.78 0.34 17.72
N LEU A 88 -13.75 1.04 17.20
CA LEU A 88 -13.94 2.37 16.65
C LEU A 88 -14.87 2.32 15.41
N PRO A 89 -15.80 3.28 15.27
CA PRO A 89 -16.73 3.32 14.15
C PRO A 89 -16.04 3.83 12.88
N VAL A 90 -15.10 3.06 12.37
CA VAL A 90 -14.36 3.34 11.14
C VAL A 90 -14.56 2.22 10.13
N GLU A 91 -14.52 2.55 8.85
CA GLU A 91 -14.55 1.55 7.80
C GLU A 91 -13.29 0.69 7.85
N THR A 92 -13.47 -0.60 7.86
CA THR A 92 -12.40 -1.59 7.80
C THR A 92 -12.46 -2.34 6.47
N ILE A 93 -11.39 -3.06 6.13
CA ILE A 93 -11.39 -3.97 4.97
C ILE A 93 -12.53 -4.98 5.08
N GLY A 94 -12.80 -5.46 6.31
CA GLY A 94 -13.91 -6.39 6.57
C GLY A 94 -15.28 -5.78 6.30
N SER A 95 -15.52 -4.55 6.76
CA SER A 95 -16.83 -3.90 6.57
C SER A 95 -17.08 -3.46 5.12
N ARG A 96 -16.03 -3.06 4.39
CA ARG A 96 -16.18 -2.51 3.05
C ARG A 96 -16.10 -3.56 1.94
N PHE A 97 -15.28 -4.59 2.12
CA PHE A 97 -14.99 -5.61 1.10
C PHE A 97 -15.40 -7.02 1.50
N GLY A 98 -16.11 -7.20 2.62
CA GLY A 98 -16.53 -8.52 3.10
C GLY A 98 -15.42 -9.35 3.75
N GLY A 99 -14.23 -8.76 3.97
CA GLY A 99 -13.10 -9.43 4.59
C GLY A 99 -12.05 -9.92 3.61
N ILE A 100 -11.02 -10.54 4.16
CA ILE A 100 -9.95 -11.17 3.36
C ILE A 100 -10.39 -12.60 3.02
N PRO A 101 -10.32 -13.04 1.74
CA PRO A 101 -10.63 -14.41 1.36
C PRO A 101 -9.86 -15.43 2.21
N ARG A 102 -10.52 -16.48 2.66
CA ARG A 102 -9.91 -17.52 3.50
C ARG A 102 -9.33 -18.68 2.71
N SER A 103 -9.60 -18.72 1.42
CA SER A 103 -9.10 -19.72 0.48
C SER A 103 -8.26 -19.05 -0.60
N LEU A 104 -7.33 -19.79 -1.16
CA LEU A 104 -6.68 -19.38 -2.40
C LEU A 104 -7.71 -19.34 -3.52
N PRO A 105 -7.62 -18.36 -4.44
CA PRO A 105 -8.48 -18.31 -5.59
C PRO A 105 -8.33 -19.59 -6.45
N ASP A 106 -9.44 -20.04 -7.03
CA ASP A 106 -9.41 -21.17 -7.96
C ASP A 106 -8.70 -20.78 -9.26
N LEU A 107 -7.95 -21.74 -9.80
CA LEU A 107 -7.31 -21.56 -11.10
C LEU A 107 -8.40 -21.47 -12.18
N ALA A 108 -8.49 -20.36 -12.85
CA ALA A 108 -9.44 -20.13 -13.93
C ALA A 108 -8.78 -19.41 -15.11
N LEU A 109 -9.08 -19.86 -16.32
CA LEU A 109 -8.64 -19.14 -17.51
C LEU A 109 -9.54 -17.91 -17.72
N PRO A 110 -8.99 -16.73 -17.84
CA PRO A 110 -9.78 -15.53 -18.15
C PRO A 110 -10.47 -15.70 -19.53
N PRO A 111 -11.72 -15.24 -19.68
CA PRO A 111 -12.41 -15.31 -20.96
C PRO A 111 -11.68 -14.45 -21.99
N PHE A 112 -11.35 -15.05 -23.14
CA PHE A 112 -10.68 -14.36 -24.24
C PHE A 112 -11.67 -13.97 -25.33
N SER A 113 -11.59 -12.73 -25.80
CA SER A 113 -12.34 -12.20 -26.92
C SER A 113 -11.44 -11.28 -27.76
N TRP A 114 -11.45 -11.43 -29.10
CA TRP A 114 -10.71 -10.57 -30.00
C TRP A 114 -11.13 -9.11 -29.92
N ASP A 115 -12.40 -8.84 -29.69
CA ASP A 115 -12.90 -7.48 -29.56
C ASP A 115 -12.41 -6.83 -28.27
N SER A 116 -12.41 -7.57 -27.16
CA SER A 116 -11.81 -7.12 -25.89
C SER A 116 -10.32 -6.90 -26.05
N ALA A 117 -9.59 -7.79 -26.72
CA ALA A 117 -8.15 -7.65 -26.93
C ALA A 117 -7.79 -6.38 -27.72
N LYS A 118 -8.58 -6.07 -28.77
CA LYS A 118 -8.38 -4.81 -29.54
C LYS A 118 -8.65 -3.57 -28.69
N GLN A 119 -9.72 -3.56 -27.90
CA GLN A 119 -10.07 -2.43 -27.04
C GLN A 119 -9.06 -2.22 -25.91
N LEU A 120 -8.50 -3.30 -25.39
CA LEU A 120 -7.55 -3.26 -24.28
C LEU A 120 -6.09 -3.05 -24.71
N LEU A 121 -5.79 -3.09 -26.01
CA LEU A 121 -4.40 -3.02 -26.50
C LEU A 121 -3.66 -1.76 -26.01
N ILE A 122 -4.26 -0.60 -26.21
CA ILE A 122 -3.66 0.67 -25.80
C ILE A 122 -3.55 0.80 -24.26
N PRO A 123 -4.63 0.54 -23.50
CA PRO A 123 -4.52 0.48 -22.04
C PRO A 123 -3.44 -0.49 -21.54
N THR A 124 -3.36 -1.67 -22.16
CA THR A 124 -2.37 -2.70 -21.78
C THR A 124 -0.95 -2.21 -21.97
N ILE A 125 -0.63 -1.61 -23.13
CA ILE A 125 0.70 -1.05 -23.40
C ILE A 125 1.02 0.07 -22.40
N THR A 126 0.06 0.95 -22.13
CA THR A 126 0.23 2.05 -21.18
C THR A 126 0.53 1.55 -19.78
N ILE A 127 -0.26 0.57 -19.28
CA ILE A 127 -0.07 -0.01 -17.95
C ILE A 127 1.26 -0.79 -17.89
N ALA A 128 1.61 -1.54 -18.95
CA ALA A 128 2.86 -2.29 -19.00
C ALA A 128 4.08 -1.37 -18.92
N LEU A 129 4.08 -0.26 -19.69
CA LEU A 129 5.16 0.73 -19.63
C LEU A 129 5.24 1.42 -18.28
N LEU A 130 4.08 1.82 -17.72
CA LEU A 130 4.02 2.43 -16.40
C LEU A 130 4.55 1.49 -15.32
N GLY A 131 4.08 0.24 -15.31
CA GLY A 131 4.52 -0.78 -14.35
C GLY A 131 6.02 -1.10 -14.49
N ALA A 132 6.54 -1.17 -15.71
CA ALA A 132 7.98 -1.37 -15.94
C ALA A 132 8.82 -0.22 -15.37
N ILE A 133 8.41 1.03 -15.60
CA ILE A 133 9.10 2.19 -15.06
C ILE A 133 9.02 2.20 -13.53
N GLU A 134 7.86 1.95 -12.96
CA GLU A 134 7.64 1.94 -11.51
C GLU A 134 8.49 0.85 -10.84
N SER A 135 8.48 -0.38 -11.37
CA SER A 135 9.27 -1.50 -10.83
C SER A 135 10.77 -1.18 -10.83
N LEU A 136 11.31 -0.68 -11.96
CA LEU A 136 12.72 -0.35 -12.05
C LEU A 136 13.12 0.82 -11.12
N LEU A 137 12.22 1.80 -10.93
CA LEU A 137 12.47 2.88 -9.98
C LEU A 137 12.48 2.36 -8.54
N CYS A 138 11.51 1.51 -8.17
CA CYS A 138 11.46 0.90 -6.85
C CYS A 138 12.70 0.03 -6.57
N ALA A 139 13.09 -0.80 -7.53
CA ALA A 139 14.29 -1.63 -7.42
C ALA A 139 15.56 -0.78 -7.25
N ARG A 140 15.68 0.33 -7.99
CA ARG A 140 16.81 1.25 -7.83
C ARG A 140 16.83 1.96 -6.47
N VAL A 141 15.66 2.33 -5.95
CA VAL A 141 15.55 2.90 -4.60
C VAL A 141 15.96 1.87 -3.55
N ALA A 142 15.52 0.61 -3.72
CA ALA A 142 15.90 -0.49 -2.84
C ALA A 142 17.41 -0.75 -2.86
N ASP A 143 18.05 -0.77 -4.03
CA ASP A 143 19.51 -0.90 -4.15
C ASP A 143 20.26 0.21 -3.40
N ASN A 144 19.80 1.44 -3.53
CA ASN A 144 20.43 2.57 -2.85
C ASN A 144 20.25 2.51 -1.32
N ALA A 145 19.18 1.90 -0.85
CA ALA A 145 18.91 1.71 0.58
C ALA A 145 19.66 0.50 1.17
N ALA A 146 19.98 -0.49 0.34
CA ALA A 146 20.61 -1.75 0.78
C ALA A 146 22.13 -1.66 0.98
N GLY A 147 22.78 -0.60 0.47
CA GLY A 147 24.21 -0.36 0.67
C GLY A 147 25.10 -1.36 -0.08
N ASP A 148 25.75 -2.27 0.66
CA ASP A 148 26.80 -3.16 0.13
C ASP A 148 26.29 -4.42 -0.59
N ILE A 149 25.00 -4.52 -0.87
CA ILE A 149 24.43 -5.66 -1.61
C ILE A 149 24.61 -5.44 -3.13
N PRO A 150 24.87 -6.49 -3.92
CA PRO A 150 24.93 -6.38 -5.38
C PRO A 150 23.64 -5.78 -5.94
N ARG A 151 23.78 -4.86 -6.89
CA ARG A 151 22.62 -4.22 -7.53
C ARG A 151 21.79 -5.25 -8.29
N HIS A 152 20.48 -5.01 -8.34
CA HIS A 152 19.57 -5.81 -9.13
C HIS A 152 19.91 -5.74 -10.64
N ASP A 153 19.57 -6.79 -11.39
CA ASP A 153 19.62 -6.80 -12.85
C ASP A 153 18.25 -6.32 -13.38
N PRO A 154 18.18 -5.15 -14.07
CA PRO A 154 16.93 -4.60 -14.59
C PRO A 154 16.21 -5.54 -15.56
N ASN A 155 16.93 -6.37 -16.32
CA ASN A 155 16.33 -7.31 -17.24
C ASN A 155 15.65 -8.47 -16.50
N GLN A 156 16.30 -9.00 -15.46
CA GLN A 156 15.71 -10.04 -14.61
C GLN A 156 14.47 -9.51 -13.88
N GLU A 157 14.51 -8.29 -13.38
CA GLU A 157 13.37 -7.64 -12.72
C GLU A 157 12.16 -7.56 -13.66
N LEU A 158 12.35 -7.05 -14.89
CA LEU A 158 11.27 -6.94 -15.87
C LEU A 158 10.76 -8.30 -16.34
N MET A 159 11.65 -9.30 -16.50
CA MET A 159 11.25 -10.66 -16.84
C MET A 159 10.42 -11.29 -15.72
N ALA A 160 10.84 -11.16 -14.47
CA ALA A 160 10.12 -11.66 -13.31
C ALA A 160 8.73 -11.03 -13.18
N GLN A 161 8.65 -9.71 -13.38
CA GLN A 161 7.37 -8.99 -13.39
C GLN A 161 6.46 -9.44 -14.54
N GLY A 162 7.02 -9.64 -15.72
CA GLY A 162 6.29 -10.18 -16.88
C GLY A 162 5.67 -11.55 -16.58
N VAL A 163 6.46 -12.47 -16.03
CA VAL A 163 5.98 -13.80 -15.63
C VAL A 163 4.90 -13.70 -14.56
N ALA A 164 5.11 -12.88 -13.53
CA ALA A 164 4.12 -12.68 -12.47
C ALA A 164 2.79 -12.16 -13.02
N ASN A 165 2.83 -11.18 -13.94
CA ASN A 165 1.65 -10.62 -14.58
C ASN A 165 0.94 -11.59 -15.54
N MET A 166 1.63 -12.58 -16.08
CA MET A 166 1.01 -13.67 -16.86
C MET A 166 0.32 -14.71 -15.97
N VAL A 167 0.87 -14.97 -14.80
CA VAL A 167 0.36 -15.98 -13.86
C VAL A 167 -0.77 -15.43 -12.99
N SER A 168 -0.67 -14.17 -12.53
CA SER A 168 -1.64 -13.56 -11.61
C SER A 168 -3.11 -13.65 -12.10
N PRO A 169 -3.45 -13.36 -13.37
CA PRO A 169 -4.83 -13.47 -13.84
C PRO A 169 -5.40 -14.88 -13.79
N LEU A 170 -4.58 -15.93 -13.85
CA LEU A 170 -5.02 -17.32 -13.73
C LEU A 170 -5.59 -17.63 -12.34
N PHE A 171 -5.20 -16.85 -11.34
CA PHE A 171 -5.69 -16.94 -9.96
C PHE A 171 -6.63 -15.78 -9.60
N GLY A 172 -7.24 -15.11 -10.59
CA GLY A 172 -8.14 -13.99 -10.37
C GLY A 172 -7.46 -12.74 -9.82
N GLY A 173 -6.12 -12.65 -9.88
CA GLY A 173 -5.36 -11.46 -9.51
C GLY A 173 -5.45 -10.40 -10.61
N MET A 174 -5.42 -9.13 -10.18
CA MET A 174 -5.33 -7.96 -11.06
C MET A 174 -3.96 -7.32 -10.93
#